data_12f60253a5e33532427971cf84f46897
#
_entry.id   12f60253a5e33532427971cf84f46897
#
_cell.length_a   1.000
_cell.length_b   1.000
_cell.length_c   1.000
_cell.angle_alpha   90.00
_cell.angle_beta   90.00
_cell.angle_gamma   90.00
#
_symmetry.space_group_name_H-M   'P 1'
#
loop_
_entity.id
_entity.type
_entity.pdbx_description
1 polymer ?
#
loop_
_entity_poly.entity_id
_entity_poly.type
_entity_poly.pdbx_seq_one_letter_code
_entity_poly.pdbx_strand_id
1 'polypeptide(L)'
;MVCLTSTPRQVINSFPAPVYDLTNGLFFVDRSPLHRYTYQNLDTALEKMEHGKHYLVYIQHISRMKECVELLRSRGFRAEALWSMHRADYPMTEEQLALRAYIMEHEQMPDDLEVLIINTAYETCINLRGEIEAAFIHTSNEDVITQACGRYRGRLNAVYIYSQEDIELDLTAPFLNVPLFTEDKQRLAEQLNLRNKCGRLCKWTTIKRRLLEQGYSIQEGKQSKRFSIITPPPVEADS
;
A
#
# COMPACT_ATOMS: atom_id res chain seq x y z
N MET A 1 2.01 -26.55 22.39
CA MET A 1 2.71 -25.66 21.42
C MET A 1 2.44 -24.23 21.85
N VAL A 2 3.47 -23.40 21.98
CA VAL A 2 3.34 -21.96 22.29
C VAL A 2 3.71 -21.20 21.04
N CYS A 3 2.81 -20.32 20.57
CA CYS A 3 3.05 -19.45 19.42
C CYS A 3 3.28 -18.02 19.91
N LEU A 4 4.45 -17.46 19.61
CA LEU A 4 4.77 -16.05 19.85
C LEU A 4 4.55 -15.29 18.53
N THR A 5 3.66 -14.31 18.54
CA THR A 5 3.34 -13.52 17.34
C THR A 5 2.96 -12.10 17.69
N SER A 6 3.30 -11.15 16.79
CA SER A 6 2.83 -9.77 16.85
C SER A 6 1.45 -9.58 16.16
N THR A 7 0.98 -10.62 15.45
CA THR A 7 -0.31 -10.62 14.74
C THR A 7 -1.19 -11.78 15.23
N PRO A 8 -1.71 -11.70 16.45
CA PRO A 8 -2.45 -12.81 17.09
C PRO A 8 -3.71 -13.22 16.33
N ARG A 9 -4.36 -12.31 15.58
CA ARG A 9 -5.57 -12.62 14.81
C ARG A 9 -5.38 -13.76 13.83
N GLN A 10 -4.23 -13.82 13.14
CA GLN A 10 -3.93 -14.89 12.18
C GLN A 10 -3.79 -16.25 12.85
N VAL A 11 -3.22 -16.28 14.06
CA VAL A 11 -3.02 -17.52 14.83
C VAL A 11 -4.34 -18.00 15.45
N ILE A 12 -5.13 -17.09 16.00
CA ILE A 12 -6.43 -17.41 16.62
C ILE A 12 -7.40 -18.01 15.60
N ASN A 13 -7.44 -17.49 14.38
CA ASN A 13 -8.28 -18.02 13.32
C ASN A 13 -7.87 -19.42 12.84
N SER A 14 -6.62 -19.79 13.04
CA SER A 14 -6.09 -21.10 12.64
C SER A 14 -6.11 -22.14 13.78
N PHE A 15 -6.00 -21.68 15.03
CA PHE A 15 -5.92 -22.56 16.22
C PHE A 15 -6.73 -21.95 17.38
N PRO A 16 -7.82 -22.60 17.81
CA PRO A 16 -8.54 -22.18 19.01
C PRO A 16 -7.69 -22.46 20.25
N ALA A 17 -6.95 -21.47 20.71
CA ALA A 17 -6.11 -21.56 21.89
C ALA A 17 -6.25 -20.29 22.75
N PRO A 18 -6.05 -20.37 24.08
CA PRO A 18 -6.02 -19.20 24.93
C PRO A 18 -4.92 -18.23 24.48
N VAL A 19 -5.27 -16.96 24.38
CA VAL A 19 -4.34 -15.87 24.01
C VAL A 19 -3.91 -15.17 25.30
N TYR A 20 -2.61 -15.09 25.53
CA TYR A 20 -2.02 -14.34 26.62
C TYR A 20 -1.31 -13.13 26.06
N ASP A 21 -1.75 -11.94 26.48
CA ASP A 21 -1.05 -10.70 26.16
C ASP A 21 0.15 -10.53 27.10
N LEU A 22 1.34 -10.73 26.55
CA LEU A 22 2.59 -10.59 27.27
C LEU A 22 3.14 -9.15 27.25
N THR A 23 2.39 -8.21 26.65
CA THR A 23 2.84 -6.80 26.55
C THR A 23 2.72 -6.06 27.87
N ASN A 24 1.85 -6.51 28.78
CA ASN A 24 1.70 -5.95 30.10
C ASN A 24 2.89 -6.30 31.01
N GLY A 25 3.88 -5.43 31.09
CA GLY A 25 5.00 -5.51 32.02
C GLY A 25 6.38 -5.78 31.42
N LEU A 26 6.49 -5.97 30.13
CA LEU A 26 7.78 -5.97 29.45
C LEU A 26 8.20 -4.56 29.06
N PHE A 27 9.49 -4.23 29.27
CA PHE A 27 10.07 -2.99 28.78
C PHE A 27 9.95 -2.93 27.25
N PHE A 28 8.90 -2.30 26.76
CA PHE A 28 8.73 -2.00 25.35
C PHE A 28 9.68 -0.87 25.00
N VAL A 29 10.67 -1.15 24.18
CA VAL A 29 11.29 -0.07 23.40
C VAL A 29 10.22 0.34 22.39
N ASP A 30 9.62 1.49 22.61
CA ASP A 30 8.67 2.08 21.66
C ASP A 30 9.41 2.30 20.34
N ARG A 31 9.06 1.47 19.35
CA ARG A 31 9.59 1.52 17.98
C ARG A 31 8.57 2.08 17.02
N SER A 32 7.52 2.69 17.54
CA SER A 32 6.52 3.36 16.72
C SER A 32 7.22 4.45 15.89
N PRO A 33 6.88 4.58 14.61
CA PRO A 33 7.38 5.67 13.81
C PRO A 33 6.97 7.00 14.44
N LEU A 34 7.85 8.01 14.39
CA LEU A 34 7.56 9.32 14.94
C LEU A 34 6.33 9.97 14.29
N HIS A 35 6.15 9.69 13.00
CA HIS A 35 5.03 10.24 12.22
C HIS A 35 4.36 9.17 11.38
N ARG A 36 3.03 9.15 11.41
CA ARG A 36 2.21 8.26 10.56
C ARG A 36 1.36 9.11 9.61
N TYR A 37 1.47 8.84 8.33
CA TYR A 37 0.74 9.51 7.26
C TYR A 37 -0.04 8.49 6.43
N THR A 38 -1.12 8.94 5.80
CA THR A 38 -1.86 8.15 4.81
C THR A 38 -1.62 8.69 3.41
N TYR A 39 -1.72 7.82 2.40
CA TYR A 39 -1.68 8.21 1.01
C TYR A 39 -2.59 7.32 0.15
N GLN A 40 -2.99 7.82 -1.00
CA GLN A 40 -3.89 7.13 -1.94
C GLN A 40 -3.17 6.73 -3.23
N ASN A 41 -2.23 7.52 -3.68
CA ASN A 41 -1.42 7.25 -4.87
C ASN A 41 0.04 7.09 -4.47
N LEU A 42 0.61 5.91 -4.75
CA LEU A 42 2.00 5.61 -4.39
C LEU A 42 2.97 6.55 -5.13
N ASP A 43 2.75 6.79 -6.43
CA ASP A 43 3.69 7.56 -7.25
C ASP A 43 3.80 9.02 -6.75
N THR A 44 2.67 9.60 -6.31
CA THR A 44 2.64 10.91 -5.67
C THR A 44 3.26 10.87 -4.25
N ALA A 45 3.04 9.80 -3.50
CA ALA A 45 3.66 9.68 -2.18
C ALA A 45 5.19 9.60 -2.26
N LEU A 46 5.71 8.92 -3.28
CA LEU A 46 7.16 8.80 -3.53
C LEU A 46 7.82 10.13 -3.97
N GLU A 47 7.05 11.15 -4.34
CA GLU A 47 7.58 12.51 -4.63
C GLU A 47 8.12 13.21 -3.38
N LYS A 48 7.77 12.72 -2.19
CA LYS A 48 8.28 13.24 -0.91
C LYS A 48 9.67 12.73 -0.55
N MET A 49 10.23 11.80 -1.34
CA MET A 49 11.58 11.28 -1.13
C MET A 49 12.64 12.32 -1.52
N GLU A 50 13.73 12.35 -0.77
CA GLU A 50 14.89 13.19 -0.98
C GLU A 50 16.12 12.31 -1.24
N HIS A 51 17.03 12.76 -2.11
CA HIS A 51 18.27 12.03 -2.38
C HIS A 51 19.19 11.98 -1.15
N GLY A 52 20.00 10.94 -1.08
CA GLY A 52 20.97 10.74 0.00
C GLY A 52 20.37 10.22 1.30
N LYS A 53 19.11 9.81 1.29
CA LYS A 53 18.43 9.17 2.42
C LYS A 53 18.01 7.75 2.05
N HIS A 54 17.80 6.90 3.07
CA HIS A 54 17.33 5.53 2.89
C HIS A 54 15.82 5.42 3.08
N TYR A 55 15.16 4.69 2.18
CA TYR A 55 13.72 4.46 2.20
C TYR A 55 13.40 2.98 2.04
N LEU A 56 12.34 2.54 2.71
CA LEU A 56 11.76 1.21 2.54
C LEU A 56 10.40 1.33 1.85
N VAL A 57 10.16 0.56 0.79
CA VAL A 57 8.86 0.52 0.11
C VAL A 57 8.34 -0.90 0.14
N TYR A 58 7.15 -1.09 0.67
CA TYR A 58 6.48 -2.38 0.69
C TYR A 58 5.40 -2.44 -0.37
N ILE A 59 5.55 -3.35 -1.33
CA ILE A 59 4.60 -3.57 -2.43
C ILE A 59 4.37 -5.07 -2.60
N GLN A 60 3.11 -5.50 -2.58
CA GLN A 60 2.76 -6.93 -2.62
C GLN A 60 3.00 -7.59 -4.00
N HIS A 61 2.78 -6.87 -5.10
CA HIS A 61 2.83 -7.41 -6.47
C HIS A 61 4.16 -7.10 -7.16
N ILE A 62 4.85 -8.15 -7.65
CA ILE A 62 6.17 -8.03 -8.29
C ILE A 62 6.14 -7.11 -9.52
N SER A 63 5.08 -7.16 -10.35
CA SER A 63 4.95 -6.26 -11.49
C SER A 63 4.97 -4.79 -11.06
N ARG A 64 4.26 -4.46 -9.98
CA ARG A 64 4.23 -3.10 -9.43
C ARG A 64 5.56 -2.71 -8.76
N MET A 65 6.27 -3.67 -8.16
CA MET A 65 7.62 -3.44 -7.64
C MET A 65 8.56 -3.02 -8.77
N LYS A 66 8.55 -3.72 -9.90
CA LYS A 66 9.37 -3.38 -11.08
C LYS A 66 9.03 -1.99 -11.64
N GLU A 67 7.75 -1.69 -11.83
CA GLU A 67 7.30 -0.35 -12.24
C GLU A 67 7.78 0.74 -11.27
N CYS A 68 7.76 0.47 -9.96
CA CYS A 68 8.22 1.39 -8.94
C CYS A 68 9.75 1.59 -9.01
N VAL A 69 10.54 0.54 -9.24
CA VAL A 69 11.99 0.64 -9.47
C VAL A 69 12.28 1.52 -10.68
N GLU A 70 11.62 1.27 -11.81
CA GLU A 70 11.78 2.06 -13.04
C GLU A 70 11.44 3.53 -12.82
N LEU A 71 10.33 3.81 -12.13
CA LEU A 71 9.92 5.17 -11.78
C LEU A 71 10.97 5.88 -10.91
N LEU A 72 11.45 5.23 -9.86
CA LEU A 72 12.44 5.81 -8.96
C LEU A 72 13.79 6.03 -9.66
N ARG A 73 14.24 5.08 -10.47
CA ARG A 73 15.45 5.22 -11.27
C ARG A 73 15.33 6.34 -12.30
N SER A 74 14.17 6.53 -12.93
CA SER A 74 13.93 7.66 -13.84
C SER A 74 13.99 9.02 -13.15
N ARG A 75 13.76 9.06 -11.82
CA ARG A 75 13.91 10.24 -10.96
C ARG A 75 15.33 10.37 -10.36
N GLY A 76 16.25 9.50 -10.74
CA GLY A 76 17.64 9.52 -10.30
C GLY A 76 17.94 8.78 -9.00
N PHE A 77 16.96 8.10 -8.38
CA PHE A 77 17.20 7.31 -7.17
C PHE A 77 17.90 5.99 -7.47
N ARG A 78 18.79 5.58 -6.58
CA ARG A 78 19.36 4.23 -6.56
C ARG A 78 18.38 3.31 -5.86
N ALA A 79 17.56 2.64 -6.65
CA ALA A 79 16.46 1.80 -6.17
C ALA A 79 16.61 0.36 -6.66
N GLU A 80 16.29 -0.60 -5.78
CA GLU A 80 16.24 -2.03 -6.13
C GLU A 80 15.08 -2.72 -5.41
N ALA A 81 14.62 -3.83 -5.99
CA ALA A 81 13.51 -4.61 -5.44
C ALA A 81 13.92 -6.05 -5.16
N LEU A 82 13.49 -6.57 -4.01
CA LEU A 82 13.70 -7.94 -3.61
C LEU A 82 12.36 -8.66 -3.38
N TRP A 83 12.22 -9.85 -3.99
CA TRP A 83 11.07 -10.74 -3.80
C TRP A 83 11.54 -12.18 -3.57
N SER A 84 10.64 -13.15 -3.44
CA SER A 84 11.01 -14.53 -3.19
C SER A 84 11.91 -15.09 -4.29
N MET A 85 13.05 -15.63 -3.91
CA MET A 85 13.99 -16.33 -4.82
C MET A 85 13.39 -17.61 -5.45
N HIS A 86 12.31 -18.13 -4.90
CA HIS A 86 11.66 -19.37 -5.37
C HIS A 86 10.57 -19.08 -6.43
N ARG A 87 10.45 -17.86 -6.90
CA ARG A 87 9.46 -17.50 -7.93
C ARG A 87 10.02 -17.79 -9.32
N ALA A 88 9.65 -18.94 -9.88
CA ALA A 88 10.09 -19.34 -11.21
C ALA A 88 9.70 -18.35 -12.33
N ASP A 89 8.50 -17.71 -12.21
CA ASP A 89 8.01 -16.72 -13.18
C ASP A 89 8.78 -15.38 -13.13
N TYR A 90 9.47 -15.13 -12.03
CA TYR A 90 10.22 -13.87 -11.80
C TYR A 90 11.54 -14.20 -11.10
N PRO A 91 12.52 -14.82 -11.82
CA PRO A 91 13.82 -15.07 -11.23
C PRO A 91 14.51 -13.75 -10.86
N MET A 92 15.22 -13.75 -9.74
CA MET A 92 16.07 -12.63 -9.35
C MET A 92 17.32 -12.58 -10.23
N THR A 93 17.82 -11.39 -10.49
CA THR A 93 19.13 -11.18 -11.14
C THR A 93 20.26 -11.50 -10.16
N GLU A 94 21.49 -11.66 -10.67
CA GLU A 94 22.69 -11.87 -9.83
C GLU A 94 22.90 -10.70 -8.88
N GLU A 95 22.66 -9.46 -9.33
CA GLU A 95 22.75 -8.25 -8.51
C GLU A 95 21.75 -8.26 -7.37
N GLN A 96 20.50 -8.67 -7.63
CA GLN A 96 19.47 -8.80 -6.60
C GLN A 96 19.81 -9.91 -5.58
N LEU A 97 20.39 -11.01 -6.02
CA LEU A 97 20.86 -12.08 -5.14
C LEU A 97 22.02 -11.62 -4.27
N ALA A 98 22.97 -10.87 -4.84
CA ALA A 98 24.08 -10.28 -4.10
C ALA A 98 23.60 -9.25 -3.08
N LEU A 99 22.68 -8.36 -3.45
CA LEU A 99 22.06 -7.39 -2.55
C LEU A 99 21.32 -8.10 -1.39
N ARG A 100 20.56 -9.15 -1.72
CA ARG A 100 19.90 -9.97 -0.72
C ARG A 100 20.89 -10.58 0.27
N ALA A 101 21.98 -11.18 -0.22
CA ALA A 101 23.01 -11.79 0.62
C ALA A 101 23.63 -10.74 1.55
N TYR A 102 23.97 -9.57 1.01
CA TYR A 102 24.50 -8.44 1.79
C TYR A 102 23.56 -8.03 2.93
N ILE A 103 22.28 -7.81 2.63
CA ILE A 103 21.29 -7.40 3.64
C ILE A 103 21.10 -8.49 4.70
N MET A 104 21.09 -9.76 4.31
CA MET A 104 20.96 -10.88 5.26
C MET A 104 22.16 -11.00 6.20
N GLU A 105 23.36 -10.67 5.75
CA GLU A 105 24.59 -10.72 6.52
C GLU A 105 24.76 -9.50 7.43
N HIS A 106 24.50 -8.30 6.91
CA HIS A 106 24.81 -7.03 7.61
C HIS A 106 23.60 -6.43 8.32
N GLU A 107 22.38 -6.91 8.07
CA GLU A 107 21.13 -6.34 8.57
C GLU A 107 20.98 -4.84 8.23
N GLN A 108 21.59 -4.37 7.15
CA GLN A 108 21.58 -2.97 6.71
C GLN A 108 21.43 -2.87 5.19
N MET A 109 20.92 -1.73 4.74
CA MET A 109 21.00 -1.37 3.33
C MET A 109 22.43 -0.95 2.99
N PRO A 110 22.95 -1.29 1.79
CA PRO A 110 24.20 -0.71 1.29
C PRO A 110 24.11 0.81 1.23
N ASP A 111 25.22 1.51 1.49
CA ASP A 111 25.27 2.99 1.48
C ASP A 111 24.94 3.58 0.10
N ASP A 112 25.16 2.82 -0.96
CA ASP A 112 24.83 3.22 -2.33
C ASP A 112 23.40 2.93 -2.74
N LEU A 113 22.56 2.30 -1.90
CA LEU A 113 21.15 2.02 -2.17
C LEU A 113 20.27 3.00 -1.41
N GLU A 114 19.52 3.87 -2.10
CA GLU A 114 18.63 4.82 -1.46
C GLU A 114 17.24 4.21 -1.18
N VAL A 115 16.73 3.34 -2.06
CA VAL A 115 15.39 2.78 -1.91
C VAL A 115 15.40 1.27 -2.07
N LEU A 116 14.98 0.58 -1.01
CA LEU A 116 14.74 -0.86 -1.01
C LEU A 116 13.24 -1.14 -1.12
N ILE A 117 12.84 -1.91 -2.14
CA ILE A 117 11.46 -2.33 -2.34
C ILE A 117 11.34 -3.80 -2.01
N ILE A 118 10.44 -4.15 -1.09
CA ILE A 118 10.22 -5.54 -0.63
C ILE A 118 8.74 -5.93 -0.70
N ASN A 119 8.48 -7.22 -0.60
CA ASN A 119 7.13 -7.78 -0.49
C ASN A 119 7.01 -8.76 0.67
N THR A 120 5.86 -9.44 0.79
CA THR A 120 5.53 -10.44 1.81
C THR A 120 6.61 -11.53 2.02
N ALA A 121 7.38 -11.88 0.99
CA ALA A 121 8.44 -12.88 1.11
C ALA A 121 9.53 -12.47 2.12
N TYR A 122 9.64 -11.18 2.40
CA TYR A 122 10.62 -10.62 3.33
C TYR A 122 10.02 -10.21 4.68
N GLU A 123 8.71 -10.38 4.89
CA GLU A 123 8.07 -10.12 6.18
C GLU A 123 8.63 -10.97 7.32
N THR A 124 9.21 -12.13 7.02
CA THR A 124 9.74 -13.07 8.02
C THR A 124 11.25 -13.20 8.01
N CYS A 125 11.94 -12.73 6.97
CA CYS A 125 13.34 -13.10 6.71
C CYS A 125 14.33 -11.94 6.83
N ILE A 126 13.90 -10.68 6.82
CA ILE A 126 14.81 -9.52 6.89
C ILE A 126 14.60 -8.78 8.20
N ASN A 127 15.70 -8.52 8.89
CA ASN A 127 15.77 -7.48 9.91
C ASN A 127 16.64 -6.36 9.36
N LEU A 128 16.12 -5.15 9.35
CA LEU A 128 16.88 -3.98 8.92
C LEU A 128 17.20 -3.11 10.15
N ARG A 129 18.45 -2.70 10.23
CA ARG A 129 18.97 -1.72 11.20
C ARG A 129 19.46 -0.48 10.45
N GLY A 130 19.86 0.54 11.17
CA GLY A 130 20.36 1.78 10.58
C GLY A 130 19.32 2.89 10.61
N GLU A 131 19.50 3.90 9.80
CA GLU A 131 18.54 5.01 9.66
C GLU A 131 17.74 4.82 8.38
N ILE A 132 16.42 4.75 8.53
CA ILE A 132 15.48 4.82 7.42
C ILE A 132 14.59 6.05 7.64
N GLU A 133 14.62 6.95 6.68
CA GLU A 133 13.84 8.19 6.75
C GLU A 133 12.35 7.90 6.74
N ALA A 134 11.89 7.07 5.83
CA ALA A 134 10.49 6.68 5.78
C ALA A 134 10.26 5.29 5.20
N ALA A 135 9.18 4.65 5.65
CA ALA A 135 8.63 3.45 5.02
C ALA A 135 7.31 3.77 4.33
N PHE A 136 7.17 3.34 3.07
CA PHE A 136 5.94 3.45 2.28
C PHE A 136 5.30 2.07 2.16
N ILE A 137 4.17 1.87 2.82
CA ILE A 137 3.50 0.57 2.90
C ILE A 137 2.25 0.58 2.03
N HIS A 138 2.33 -0.08 0.87
CA HIS A 138 1.26 -0.09 -0.12
C HIS A 138 0.24 -1.21 0.12
N THR A 139 -0.36 -1.19 1.30
CA THR A 139 -1.47 -2.06 1.71
C THR A 139 -2.30 -1.39 2.80
N SER A 140 -3.57 -1.76 2.88
CA SER A 140 -4.49 -1.39 3.98
C SER A 140 -4.70 -2.52 4.99
N ASN A 141 -3.93 -3.62 4.90
CA ASN A 141 -4.03 -4.73 5.83
C ASN A 141 -3.16 -4.44 7.07
N GLU A 142 -3.79 -4.25 8.23
CA GLU A 142 -3.13 -3.89 9.49
C GLU A 142 -2.11 -4.95 9.96
N ASP A 143 -2.35 -6.23 9.71
CA ASP A 143 -1.41 -7.29 10.08
C ASP A 143 -0.12 -7.18 9.25
N VAL A 144 -0.26 -6.92 7.96
CA VAL A 144 0.88 -6.71 7.04
C VAL A 144 1.62 -5.42 7.39
N ILE A 145 0.91 -4.34 7.72
CA ILE A 145 1.50 -3.08 8.15
C ILE A 145 2.34 -3.31 9.43
N THR A 146 1.77 -3.99 10.41
CA THR A 146 2.45 -4.32 11.66
C THR A 146 3.71 -5.17 11.42
N GLN A 147 3.62 -6.16 10.55
CA GLN A 147 4.77 -7.02 10.22
C GLN A 147 5.84 -6.26 9.45
N ALA A 148 5.47 -5.47 8.46
CA ALA A 148 6.41 -4.67 7.67
C ALA A 148 7.17 -3.65 8.55
N CYS A 149 6.45 -2.93 9.42
CA CYS A 149 7.07 -2.04 10.40
C CYS A 149 7.93 -2.78 11.42
N GLY A 150 7.50 -3.96 11.86
CA GLY A 150 8.19 -4.78 12.86
C GLY A 150 9.53 -5.36 12.39
N ARG A 151 9.82 -5.36 11.10
CA ARG A 151 11.12 -5.82 10.54
C ARG A 151 12.21 -4.79 10.63
N TYR A 152 11.81 -3.56 10.77
CA TYR A 152 12.77 -2.50 11.00
C TYR A 152 13.14 -2.44 12.49
N ARG A 153 14.43 -2.63 12.79
CA ARG A 153 14.98 -2.69 14.13
C ARG A 153 15.69 -1.40 14.55
N GLY A 154 15.80 -0.43 13.64
CA GLY A 154 16.36 0.90 13.86
C GLY A 154 15.27 1.93 14.16
N ARG A 155 15.60 3.20 13.90
CA ARG A 155 14.69 4.34 14.06
C ARG A 155 14.01 4.65 12.73
N LEU A 156 12.69 4.56 12.71
CA LEU A 156 11.85 4.95 11.58
C LEU A 156 11.24 6.32 11.86
N ASN A 157 11.59 7.33 11.07
CA ASN A 157 11.09 8.68 11.29
C ASN A 157 9.64 8.82 10.85
N ALA A 158 9.29 8.26 9.70
CA ALA A 158 7.92 8.34 9.20
C ALA A 158 7.46 7.02 8.58
N VAL A 159 6.15 6.76 8.65
CA VAL A 159 5.50 5.70 7.88
C VAL A 159 4.36 6.30 7.07
N TYR A 160 4.34 5.98 5.78
CA TYR A 160 3.28 6.31 4.84
C TYR A 160 2.49 5.05 4.52
N ILE A 161 1.20 5.04 4.82
CA ILE A 161 0.33 3.87 4.68
C ILE A 161 -0.70 4.13 3.61
N TYR A 162 -0.87 3.17 2.70
CA TYR A 162 -1.92 3.23 1.72
C TYR A 162 -3.29 3.12 2.38
N SER A 163 -4.10 4.14 2.22
CA SER A 163 -5.50 4.16 2.67
C SER A 163 -6.42 4.38 1.48
N GLN A 164 -7.55 3.71 1.51
CA GLN A 164 -8.64 3.91 0.54
C GLN A 164 -9.82 4.66 1.17
N GLU A 165 -9.78 4.90 2.48
CA GLU A 165 -10.95 5.30 3.24
C GLU A 165 -11.33 6.77 3.08
N ASP A 166 -10.38 7.65 2.69
CA ASP A 166 -10.60 9.09 2.71
C ASP A 166 -10.67 9.76 1.31
N ILE A 167 -11.05 9.00 0.27
CA ILE A 167 -11.28 9.63 -1.03
C ILE A 167 -12.71 10.14 -1.05
N GLU A 168 -12.87 11.39 -0.72
CA GLU A 168 -14.07 12.14 -1.10
C GLU A 168 -14.09 12.22 -2.64
N LEU A 169 -15.05 11.51 -3.24
CA LEU A 169 -15.22 11.53 -4.69
C LEU A 169 -15.94 12.82 -5.05
N ASP A 170 -15.16 13.85 -5.41
CA ASP A 170 -15.73 15.08 -5.95
C ASP A 170 -16.19 14.83 -7.40
N LEU A 171 -17.48 14.57 -7.55
CA LEU A 171 -18.11 14.36 -8.84
C LEU A 171 -18.52 15.70 -9.43
N THR A 172 -17.91 16.02 -10.55
CA THR A 172 -18.32 17.21 -11.32
C THR A 172 -19.66 17.03 -12.01
N ALA A 173 -20.36 18.12 -12.24
CA ALA A 173 -21.70 18.19 -12.84
C ALA A 173 -21.92 17.34 -14.10
N PRO A 174 -20.95 17.14 -15.02
CA PRO A 174 -21.15 16.32 -16.22
C PRO A 174 -21.51 14.85 -15.97
N PHE A 175 -21.26 14.32 -14.77
CA PHE A 175 -21.52 12.92 -14.44
C PHE A 175 -22.68 12.72 -13.48
N LEU A 176 -23.31 13.82 -13.02
CA LEU A 176 -24.41 13.75 -12.06
C LEU A 176 -25.77 13.89 -12.78
N ASN A 177 -26.72 13.07 -12.34
CA ASN A 177 -28.10 13.07 -12.83
C ASN A 177 -28.28 12.86 -14.36
N VAL A 178 -27.25 12.27 -15.00
CA VAL A 178 -27.25 11.95 -16.43
C VAL A 178 -27.00 10.44 -16.65
N PRO A 179 -27.54 9.85 -17.75
CA PRO A 179 -27.24 8.46 -18.09
C PRO A 179 -25.77 8.30 -18.49
N LEU A 180 -25.00 7.53 -17.71
CA LEU A 180 -23.61 7.21 -17.99
C LEU A 180 -23.52 5.86 -18.69
N PHE A 181 -23.05 5.82 -19.91
CA PHE A 181 -22.74 4.61 -20.66
C PHE A 181 -21.31 4.14 -20.39
N THR A 182 -20.87 3.10 -21.05
CA THR A 182 -19.55 2.48 -20.81
C THR A 182 -18.40 3.48 -20.99
N GLU A 183 -18.48 4.31 -22.03
CA GLU A 183 -17.46 5.32 -22.35
C GLU A 183 -17.42 6.44 -21.30
N ASP A 184 -18.59 6.87 -20.81
CA ASP A 184 -18.70 7.92 -19.76
C ASP A 184 -18.14 7.40 -18.43
N LYS A 185 -18.42 6.14 -18.09
CA LYS A 185 -17.87 5.47 -16.90
C LYS A 185 -16.35 5.36 -16.97
N GLN A 186 -15.79 5.14 -18.16
CA GLN A 186 -14.35 5.12 -18.34
C GLN A 186 -13.76 6.52 -18.18
N ARG A 187 -14.34 7.56 -18.79
CA ARG A 187 -13.94 8.97 -18.61
C ARG A 187 -14.01 9.39 -17.13
N LEU A 188 -15.06 8.99 -16.44
CA LEU A 188 -15.18 9.24 -15.01
C LEU A 188 -14.05 8.56 -14.22
N ALA A 189 -13.72 7.31 -14.53
CA ALA A 189 -12.62 6.60 -13.89
C ALA A 189 -11.27 7.29 -14.13
N GLU A 190 -11.03 7.79 -15.33
CA GLU A 190 -9.84 8.55 -15.70
C GLU A 190 -9.78 9.91 -14.96
N GLN A 191 -10.89 10.63 -14.88
CA GLN A 191 -10.97 11.90 -14.16
C GLN A 191 -10.74 11.72 -12.66
N LEU A 192 -11.37 10.72 -12.04
CA LEU A 192 -11.17 10.40 -10.64
C LEU A 192 -9.77 9.86 -10.35
N ASN A 193 -9.06 9.39 -11.37
CA ASN A 193 -7.73 8.78 -11.29
C ASN A 193 -7.57 7.76 -10.16
N LEU A 194 -8.66 7.06 -9.82
CA LEU A 194 -8.67 6.05 -8.77
C LEU A 194 -7.93 4.81 -9.25
N ARG A 195 -6.85 4.47 -8.57
CA ARG A 195 -6.03 3.31 -8.91
C ARG A 195 -6.18 2.21 -7.86
N ASN A 196 -6.18 0.97 -8.34
CA ASN A 196 -6.15 -0.20 -7.47
C ASN A 196 -4.72 -0.45 -6.94
N LYS A 197 -4.54 -1.47 -6.09
CA LYS A 197 -3.25 -1.88 -5.52
C LYS A 197 -2.17 -2.22 -6.56
N CYS A 198 -2.56 -2.47 -7.82
CA CYS A 198 -1.65 -2.72 -8.94
C CYS A 198 -1.38 -1.47 -9.79
N GLY A 199 -1.75 -0.28 -9.35
CA GLY A 199 -1.58 0.97 -10.08
C GLY A 199 -2.53 1.17 -11.27
N ARG A 200 -3.43 0.21 -11.58
CA ARG A 200 -4.39 0.30 -12.68
C ARG A 200 -5.63 1.09 -12.24
N LEU A 201 -6.24 1.81 -13.17
CA LEU A 201 -7.52 2.49 -12.93
C LEU A 201 -8.56 1.51 -12.37
N CYS A 202 -9.29 1.96 -11.37
CA CYS A 202 -10.37 1.19 -10.78
C CYS A 202 -11.48 0.93 -11.79
N LYS A 203 -12.03 -0.29 -11.77
CA LYS A 203 -13.20 -0.64 -12.58
C LYS A 203 -14.45 0.05 -12.04
N TRP A 204 -15.45 0.22 -12.90
CA TRP A 204 -16.75 0.79 -12.52
C TRP A 204 -17.36 0.18 -11.25
N THR A 205 -17.25 -1.12 -11.07
CA THR A 205 -17.77 -1.81 -9.88
C THR A 205 -17.17 -1.29 -8.58
N THR A 206 -15.89 -0.95 -8.57
CA THR A 206 -15.20 -0.37 -7.40
C THR A 206 -15.62 1.08 -7.18
N ILE A 207 -15.70 1.87 -8.26
CA ILE A 207 -16.16 3.27 -8.21
C ILE A 207 -17.59 3.32 -7.69
N LYS A 208 -18.50 2.51 -8.25
CA LYS A 208 -19.90 2.38 -7.83
C LYS A 208 -20.01 2.11 -6.34
N ARG A 209 -19.26 1.11 -5.81
CA ARG A 209 -19.28 0.79 -4.39
C ARG A 209 -18.91 1.99 -3.52
N ARG A 210 -17.84 2.70 -3.87
CA ARG A 210 -17.38 3.87 -3.11
C ARG A 210 -18.38 5.03 -3.14
N LEU A 211 -18.99 5.29 -4.28
CA LEU A 211 -20.05 6.28 -4.39
C LEU A 211 -21.22 5.96 -3.46
N LEU A 212 -21.63 4.70 -3.40
CA LEU A 212 -22.69 4.25 -2.49
C LEU A 212 -22.26 4.42 -1.01
N GLU A 213 -21.02 4.10 -0.67
CA GLU A 213 -20.44 4.31 0.68
C GLU A 213 -20.43 5.80 1.08
N GLN A 214 -20.32 6.71 0.11
CA GLN A 214 -20.37 8.18 0.33
C GLN A 214 -21.77 8.78 0.20
N GLY A 215 -22.81 7.96 0.19
CA GLY A 215 -24.19 8.42 0.20
C GLY A 215 -24.77 8.79 -1.17
N TYR A 216 -24.02 8.61 -2.27
CA TYR A 216 -24.60 8.75 -3.60
C TYR A 216 -25.58 7.63 -3.89
N SER A 217 -26.65 7.91 -4.62
CA SER A 217 -27.55 6.87 -5.13
C SER A 217 -27.23 6.56 -6.61
N ILE A 218 -27.34 5.27 -6.98
CA ILE A 218 -27.04 4.82 -8.34
C ILE A 218 -28.20 3.99 -8.85
N GLN A 219 -28.87 4.53 -9.87
CA GLN A 219 -29.93 3.84 -10.60
C GLN A 219 -29.34 3.21 -11.87
N GLU A 220 -29.67 1.94 -12.12
CA GLU A 220 -29.25 1.23 -13.33
C GLU A 220 -30.45 1.01 -14.25
N GLY A 221 -30.25 1.26 -15.52
CA GLY A 221 -31.26 1.08 -16.55
C GLY A 221 -30.70 0.48 -17.83
N LYS A 222 -31.61 0.09 -18.70
CA LYS A 222 -31.32 -0.42 -20.05
C LYS A 222 -32.28 0.18 -21.03
N GLN A 223 -31.75 0.86 -22.03
CA GLN A 223 -32.44 1.25 -23.25
C GLN A 223 -31.89 0.39 -24.41
N SER A 224 -31.19 0.96 -25.37
CA SER A 224 -30.41 0.21 -26.35
C SER A 224 -29.11 -0.35 -25.73
N LYS A 225 -28.53 0.38 -24.77
CA LYS A 225 -27.32 0.01 -23.98
C LYS A 225 -27.64 0.14 -22.49
N ARG A 226 -26.86 -0.56 -21.64
CA ARG A 226 -26.95 -0.38 -20.17
C ARG A 226 -26.35 0.95 -19.77
N PHE A 227 -27.01 1.67 -18.87
CA PHE A 227 -26.55 2.93 -18.31
C PHE A 227 -26.66 2.92 -16.78
N SER A 228 -26.00 3.87 -16.13
CA SER A 228 -26.16 4.16 -14.70
C SER A 228 -26.36 5.68 -14.54
N ILE A 229 -27.21 6.09 -13.60
CA ILE A 229 -27.40 7.50 -13.23
C ILE A 229 -26.91 7.64 -11.79
N ILE A 230 -26.02 8.60 -11.56
CA ILE A 230 -25.48 8.93 -10.23
C ILE A 230 -26.22 10.15 -9.71
N THR A 231 -26.83 10.05 -8.55
CA THR A 231 -27.46 11.18 -7.87
C THR A 231 -26.69 11.48 -6.58
N PRO A 232 -26.32 12.75 -6.34
CA PRO A 232 -25.59 13.13 -5.13
C PRO A 232 -26.43 12.89 -3.87
N PRO A 233 -25.79 12.75 -2.68
CA PRO A 233 -26.49 12.73 -1.42
C PRO A 233 -27.31 14.02 -1.24
N PRO A 234 -28.45 13.94 -0.50
CA PRO A 234 -29.20 15.14 -0.18
C PRO A 234 -28.29 16.10 0.61
N VAL A 235 -28.25 17.35 0.18
CA VAL A 235 -27.57 18.40 0.94
C VAL A 235 -28.32 18.56 2.25
N GLU A 236 -27.68 18.27 3.37
CA GLU A 236 -28.24 18.62 4.68
C GLU A 236 -28.37 20.16 4.70
N ALA A 237 -29.58 20.66 4.74
CA ALA A 237 -29.82 22.07 4.95
C ALA A 237 -29.35 22.39 6.38
N ASP A 238 -28.31 23.21 6.47
CA ASP A 238 -27.85 23.76 7.75
C ASP A 238 -29.04 24.38 8.47
N SER A 239 -29.38 23.79 9.62
CA SER A 239 -30.47 24.21 10.51
C SER A 239 -29.92 25.11 11.59
#